data_638fdb21ac114209d818e757a4cfb601
#
_entry.id   638fdb21ac114209d818e757a4cfb601
#
_cell.length_a   1.000
_cell.length_b   1.000
_cell.length_c   1.000
_cell.angle_alpha   90.00
_cell.angle_beta   90.00
_cell.angle_gamma   90.00
#
_symmetry.space_group_name_H-M   'P 1'
#
loop_
_entity.id
_entity.type
_entity.pdbx_description
1 polymer ?
#
loop_
_entity_poly.entity_id
_entity_poly.type
_entity_poly.pdbx_seq_one_letter_code
_entity_poly.pdbx_strand_id
1 'polypeptide(L)'
;LYEDDAEYWMPYEWGQKSVTDHVSLFFEDKTLLRMRIDRLKNDLSPLEWPPARTNRHLSNVQITEDTGDRVTATAYLAFVEYRREEQRWFSSRVTWSLHTEGDSFQIAAKRVDLLNCDQESGHLRFATPM
;
A
#
# COMPACT_ATOMS: atom_id res chain seq x y z
N LEU A 1 7.88 -12.26 -1.53
CA LEU A 1 6.68 -11.76 -2.23
C LEU A 1 6.98 -10.61 -3.17
N TYR A 2 7.77 -9.59 -2.78
CA TYR A 2 8.16 -8.49 -3.65
C TYR A 2 9.42 -8.85 -4.43
N GLU A 3 9.44 -8.52 -5.73
CA GLU A 3 10.66 -8.54 -6.54
C GLU A 3 11.71 -7.56 -5.99
N ASP A 4 12.96 -7.66 -6.44
CA ASP A 4 14.03 -6.80 -5.93
C ASP A 4 13.90 -5.35 -6.39
N ASP A 5 13.34 -5.14 -7.58
CA ASP A 5 13.03 -3.85 -8.20
C ASP A 5 11.55 -3.46 -8.09
N ALA A 6 10.80 -4.11 -7.19
CA ALA A 6 9.39 -3.84 -7.00
C ALA A 6 9.10 -2.41 -6.53
N GLU A 7 7.98 -1.87 -7.01
CA GLU A 7 7.52 -0.54 -6.68
C GLU A 7 6.23 -0.57 -5.84
N TYR A 8 6.19 0.27 -4.81
CA TYR A 8 4.98 0.58 -4.05
C TYR A 8 4.61 2.04 -4.27
N TRP A 9 3.40 2.27 -4.81
CA TRP A 9 2.94 3.60 -5.14
C TRP A 9 1.57 3.90 -4.54
N MET A 10 1.47 5.04 -3.86
CA MET A 10 0.22 5.64 -3.40
C MET A 10 0.16 7.08 -3.94
N PRO A 11 -0.65 7.35 -4.97
CA PRO A 11 -0.83 8.69 -5.54
C PRO A 11 -1.38 9.68 -4.51
N TYR A 12 -1.07 10.97 -4.70
CA TYR A 12 -1.71 12.06 -3.96
C TYR A 12 -3.01 12.51 -4.62
N GLU A 13 -3.08 12.49 -5.95
CA GLU A 13 -4.28 12.87 -6.69
C GLU A 13 -5.09 11.67 -7.13
N TRP A 14 -6.43 11.80 -7.01
CA TRP A 14 -7.32 10.78 -7.54
C TRP A 14 -7.22 10.70 -9.07
N GLY A 15 -6.94 9.50 -9.57
CA GLY A 15 -6.79 9.26 -11.01
C GLY A 15 -5.42 9.62 -11.60
N GLN A 16 -4.43 10.01 -10.79
CA GLN A 16 -3.05 10.24 -11.23
C GLN A 16 -2.53 9.04 -12.01
N LYS A 17 -2.00 9.27 -13.22
CA LYS A 17 -1.60 8.20 -14.14
C LYS A 17 -0.12 7.83 -14.03
N SER A 18 0.72 8.78 -13.68
CA SER A 18 2.17 8.58 -13.55
C SER A 18 2.70 9.21 -12.27
N VAL A 19 3.79 8.66 -11.75
CA VAL A 19 4.53 9.22 -10.62
C VAL A 19 5.10 10.60 -10.91
N THR A 20 5.25 10.95 -12.20
CA THR A 20 5.78 12.24 -12.66
C THR A 20 4.70 13.32 -12.83
N ASP A 21 3.42 12.95 -12.81
CA ASP A 21 2.31 13.90 -13.02
C ASP A 21 2.13 14.82 -11.81
N HIS A 22 2.30 14.30 -10.61
CA HIS A 22 2.14 15.00 -9.34
C HIS A 22 2.98 14.34 -8.25
N VAL A 23 3.05 14.96 -7.07
CA VAL A 23 3.63 14.32 -5.88
C VAL A 23 2.87 13.06 -5.51
N SER A 24 3.51 12.16 -4.78
CA SER A 24 2.92 10.93 -4.29
C SER A 24 2.84 10.95 -2.77
N LEU A 25 1.83 10.32 -2.17
CA LEU A 25 1.80 10.05 -0.74
C LEU A 25 2.94 9.10 -0.37
N PHE A 26 3.11 8.07 -1.20
CA PHE A 26 4.24 7.13 -1.13
C PHE A 26 4.65 6.75 -2.55
N PHE A 27 5.95 6.73 -2.78
CA PHE A 27 6.58 6.08 -3.92
C PHE A 27 7.88 5.46 -3.40
N GLU A 28 7.88 4.15 -3.25
CA GLU A 28 8.92 3.44 -2.51
C GLU A 28 9.31 2.14 -3.19
N ASP A 29 10.59 1.87 -3.17
CA ASP A 29 11.15 0.58 -3.54
C ASP A 29 11.09 -0.42 -2.35
N LYS A 30 11.50 -1.65 -2.61
CA LYS A 30 11.58 -2.71 -1.60
C LYS A 30 12.47 -2.35 -0.41
N THR A 31 13.54 -1.56 -0.63
CA THR A 31 14.47 -1.16 0.41
C THR A 31 13.80 -0.20 1.38
N LEU A 32 13.11 0.82 0.88
CA LEU A 32 12.37 1.77 1.71
C LEU A 32 11.21 1.10 2.46
N LEU A 33 10.48 0.18 1.80
CA LEU A 33 9.44 -0.62 2.46
C LEU A 33 10.02 -1.44 3.62
N ARG A 34 11.19 -2.07 3.43
CA ARG A 34 11.88 -2.84 4.47
C ARG A 34 12.29 -1.97 5.65
N MET A 35 12.86 -0.79 5.37
CA MET A 35 13.22 0.17 6.42
C MET A 35 12.01 0.61 7.26
N ARG A 36 10.83 0.78 6.63
CA ARG A 36 9.58 1.07 7.37
C ARG A 36 9.17 -0.07 8.29
N ILE A 37 9.22 -1.31 7.79
CA ILE A 37 8.89 -2.49 8.58
C ILE A 37 9.85 -2.66 9.76
N ASP A 38 11.12 -2.45 9.55
CA ASP A 38 12.14 -2.56 10.59
C ASP A 38 11.96 -1.46 11.65
N ARG A 39 11.53 -0.25 11.24
CA ARG A 39 11.18 0.82 12.18
C ARG A 39 9.97 0.48 13.06
N LEU A 40 8.97 -0.23 12.51
CA LEU A 40 7.82 -0.69 13.29
C LEU A 40 8.18 -1.72 14.36
N LYS A 41 9.27 -2.47 14.15
CA LYS A 41 9.80 -3.46 15.09
C LYS A 41 10.71 -2.86 16.18
N ASN A 42 11.07 -1.58 16.03
CA ASN A 42 11.98 -0.91 16.93
C ASN A 42 11.22 -0.30 18.10
N ASP A 43 11.26 -0.96 19.24
CA ASP A 43 10.62 -0.53 20.50
C ASP A 43 11.13 0.83 21.03
N LEU A 44 12.27 1.31 20.51
CA LEU A 44 12.86 2.60 20.87
C LEU A 44 12.32 3.76 20.05
N SER A 45 11.42 3.53 19.09
CA SER A 45 10.81 4.60 18.29
C SER A 45 9.65 5.25 19.05
N PRO A 46 9.82 6.43 19.69
CA PRO A 46 8.76 7.07 20.46
C PRO A 46 7.58 7.51 19.59
N LEU A 47 7.78 7.63 18.28
CA LEU A 47 6.74 7.99 17.31
C LEU A 47 5.74 6.85 17.08
N GLU A 48 6.17 5.62 17.27
CA GLU A 48 5.35 4.41 17.03
C GLU A 48 4.73 3.85 18.32
N TRP A 49 4.99 4.45 19.48
CA TRP A 49 4.41 4.01 20.75
C TRP A 49 3.12 4.78 21.13
N PRO A 50 2.04 4.11 21.59
CA PRO A 50 1.84 2.66 21.57
C PRO A 50 1.69 2.14 20.13
N PRO A 51 2.03 0.86 19.88
CA PRO A 51 1.91 0.26 18.55
C PRO A 51 0.47 0.26 18.07
N ALA A 52 0.27 0.54 16.79
CA ALA A 52 -1.05 0.49 16.18
C ALA A 52 -1.54 -0.96 16.01
N ARG A 53 -2.80 -1.20 16.32
CA ARG A 53 -3.49 -2.43 15.92
C ARG A 53 -4.15 -2.19 14.58
N THR A 54 -3.93 -3.07 13.62
CA THR A 54 -4.42 -2.89 12.26
C THR A 54 -5.19 -4.12 11.77
N ASN A 55 -6.16 -3.89 10.90
CA ASN A 55 -6.86 -4.95 10.17
C ASN A 55 -7.02 -4.55 8.70
N ARG A 56 -7.01 -5.54 7.81
CA ARG A 56 -7.14 -5.37 6.36
C ARG A 56 -8.20 -6.32 5.84
N HIS A 57 -9.19 -5.76 5.17
CA HIS A 57 -10.25 -6.54 4.52
C HIS A 57 -10.15 -6.31 3.02
N LEU A 58 -9.85 -7.37 2.27
CA LEU A 58 -9.91 -7.38 0.82
C LEU A 58 -11.26 -7.87 0.34
N SER A 59 -11.80 -7.23 -0.68
CA SER A 59 -13.03 -7.63 -1.33
C SER A 59 -12.96 -7.40 -2.84
N ASN A 60 -13.84 -8.06 -3.58
CA ASN A 60 -13.96 -7.93 -5.03
C ASN A 60 -12.62 -8.10 -5.76
N VAL A 61 -11.88 -9.16 -5.42
CA VAL A 61 -10.63 -9.50 -6.09
C VAL A 61 -10.93 -9.94 -7.52
N GLN A 62 -10.29 -9.29 -8.48
CA GLN A 62 -10.47 -9.54 -9.91
C GLN A 62 -9.12 -9.62 -10.61
N ILE A 63 -8.98 -10.55 -11.53
CA ILE A 63 -7.89 -10.57 -12.52
C ILE A 63 -8.38 -9.72 -13.71
N THR A 64 -7.67 -8.64 -14.00
CA THR A 64 -8.02 -7.73 -15.10
C THR A 64 -7.18 -7.96 -16.35
N GLU A 65 -6.02 -8.59 -16.20
CA GLU A 65 -5.13 -8.95 -17.29
C GLU A 65 -4.34 -10.19 -16.91
N ASP A 66 -4.13 -11.09 -17.87
CA ASP A 66 -3.31 -12.29 -17.72
C ASP A 66 -2.61 -12.57 -19.05
N THR A 67 -1.28 -12.52 -19.05
CA THR A 67 -0.42 -12.81 -20.20
C THR A 67 0.36 -14.12 -20.04
N GLY A 68 0.09 -14.86 -18.95
CA GLY A 68 0.76 -16.12 -18.61
C GLY A 68 1.96 -15.90 -17.67
N ASP A 69 2.85 -14.99 -17.99
CA ASP A 69 4.00 -14.62 -17.16
C ASP A 69 3.74 -13.41 -16.25
N ARG A 70 2.73 -12.59 -16.59
CA ARG A 70 2.29 -11.44 -15.83
C ARG A 70 0.79 -11.41 -15.64
N VAL A 71 0.38 -11.08 -14.43
CA VAL A 71 -1.03 -10.96 -14.05
C VAL A 71 -1.24 -9.60 -13.40
N THR A 72 -2.28 -8.88 -13.85
CA THR A 72 -2.76 -7.70 -13.17
C THR A 72 -4.01 -8.06 -12.36
N ALA A 73 -3.92 -7.87 -11.04
CA ALA A 73 -5.03 -8.10 -10.13
C ALA A 73 -5.48 -6.80 -9.47
N THR A 74 -6.79 -6.66 -9.26
CA THR A 74 -7.37 -5.52 -8.53
C THR A 74 -8.25 -5.99 -7.40
N ALA A 75 -8.37 -5.18 -6.34
CA ALA A 75 -9.31 -5.41 -5.24
C ALA A 75 -9.68 -4.09 -4.57
N TYR A 76 -10.73 -4.11 -3.76
CA TYR A 76 -11.00 -3.08 -2.77
C TYR A 76 -10.39 -3.48 -1.43
N LEU A 77 -9.76 -2.53 -0.76
CA LEU A 77 -9.14 -2.71 0.55
C LEU A 77 -9.77 -1.74 1.54
N ALA A 78 -10.38 -2.28 2.59
CA ALA A 78 -10.68 -1.53 3.80
C ALA A 78 -9.56 -1.78 4.82
N PHE A 79 -8.90 -0.71 5.22
CA PHE A 79 -7.83 -0.72 6.21
C PHE A 79 -8.30 -0.01 7.46
N VAL A 80 -8.22 -0.69 8.59
CA VAL A 80 -8.61 -0.18 9.90
C VAL A 80 -7.38 -0.10 10.78
N GLU A 81 -7.19 1.03 11.41
CA GLU A 81 -6.12 1.27 12.36
C GLU A 81 -6.70 1.77 13.68
N TYR A 82 -6.28 1.18 14.80
CA TYR A 82 -6.61 1.67 16.13
C TYR A 82 -5.33 2.01 16.89
N ARG A 83 -5.24 3.25 17.37
CA ARG A 83 -4.12 3.76 18.14
C ARG A 83 -4.55 4.94 18.99
N ARG A 84 -4.06 5.01 20.25
CA ARG A 84 -4.31 6.14 21.17
C ARG A 84 -5.79 6.46 21.33
N GLU A 85 -6.61 5.40 21.49
CA GLU A 85 -8.08 5.49 21.66
C GLU A 85 -8.83 5.99 20.43
N GLU A 86 -8.14 6.17 19.30
CA GLU A 86 -8.74 6.55 18.02
C GLU A 86 -8.75 5.38 17.06
N GLN A 87 -9.90 5.13 16.43
CA GLN A 87 -10.04 4.18 15.35
C GLN A 87 -10.23 4.93 14.03
N ARG A 88 -9.36 4.67 13.07
CA ARG A 88 -9.41 5.27 11.73
C ARG A 88 -9.69 4.23 10.68
N TRP A 89 -10.50 4.62 9.72
CA TRP A 89 -10.86 3.80 8.57
C TRP A 89 -10.34 4.44 7.30
N PHE A 90 -9.75 3.62 6.45
CA PHE A 90 -9.31 4.02 5.12
C PHE A 90 -9.86 3.03 4.12
N SER A 91 -10.27 3.53 2.96
CA SER A 91 -10.73 2.71 1.86
C SER A 91 -9.94 3.04 0.60
N SER A 92 -9.57 2.03 -0.14
CA SER A 92 -8.75 2.18 -1.34
C SER A 92 -9.09 1.12 -2.38
N ARG A 93 -8.76 1.42 -3.63
CA ARG A 93 -8.61 0.43 -4.68
C ARG A 93 -7.13 0.05 -4.76
N VAL A 94 -6.85 -1.23 -4.76
CA VAL A 94 -5.47 -1.73 -4.89
C VAL A 94 -5.33 -2.44 -6.22
N THR A 95 -4.21 -2.18 -6.90
CA THR A 95 -3.80 -2.86 -8.13
C THR A 95 -2.44 -3.48 -7.90
N TRP A 96 -2.29 -4.74 -8.23
CA TRP A 96 -1.02 -5.46 -8.21
C TRP A 96 -0.63 -5.84 -9.64
N SER A 97 0.63 -5.60 -10.00
CA SER A 97 1.30 -6.28 -11.10
C SER A 97 2.09 -7.45 -10.51
N LEU A 98 1.75 -8.64 -10.93
CA LEU A 98 2.32 -9.88 -10.43
C LEU A 98 3.12 -10.54 -11.56
N HIS A 99 4.30 -11.04 -11.24
CA HIS A 99 5.06 -11.93 -12.10
C HIS A 99 4.82 -13.37 -11.62
N THR A 100 4.41 -14.24 -12.53
CA THR A 100 4.09 -15.63 -12.23
C THR A 100 5.28 -16.54 -12.60
N GLU A 101 5.62 -17.44 -11.69
CA GLU A 101 6.66 -18.43 -11.90
C GLU A 101 6.16 -19.79 -11.39
N GLY A 102 5.69 -20.62 -12.33
CA GLY A 102 5.02 -21.88 -12.00
C GLY A 102 3.77 -21.64 -11.13
N ASP A 103 3.69 -22.28 -9.96
CA ASP A 103 2.57 -22.13 -9.00
C ASP A 103 2.78 -20.98 -8.01
N SER A 104 3.83 -20.18 -8.18
CA SER A 104 4.13 -19.03 -7.31
C SER A 104 4.02 -17.71 -8.05
N PHE A 105 3.99 -16.61 -7.29
CA PHE A 105 4.05 -15.27 -7.85
C PHE A 105 4.89 -14.33 -6.98
N GLN A 106 5.42 -13.30 -7.63
CA GLN A 106 6.08 -12.17 -6.98
C GLN A 106 5.37 -10.88 -7.35
N ILE A 107 5.42 -9.90 -6.46
CA ILE A 107 4.82 -8.58 -6.67
C ILE A 107 5.87 -7.70 -7.34
N ALA A 108 5.65 -7.35 -8.61
CA ALA A 108 6.47 -6.40 -9.35
C ALA A 108 6.06 -4.95 -9.04
N ALA A 109 4.75 -4.71 -8.90
CA ALA A 109 4.26 -3.39 -8.48
C ALA A 109 2.98 -3.51 -7.65
N LYS A 110 2.82 -2.58 -6.71
CA LYS A 110 1.58 -2.40 -5.95
C LYS A 110 1.20 -0.92 -5.96
N ARG A 111 0.03 -0.62 -6.51
CA ARG A 111 -0.58 0.71 -6.48
C ARG A 111 -1.77 0.71 -5.52
N VAL A 112 -1.85 1.76 -4.68
CA VAL A 112 -2.95 1.96 -3.73
C VAL A 112 -3.60 3.31 -4.00
N ASP A 113 -4.77 3.31 -4.63
CA ASP A 113 -5.57 4.52 -4.86
C ASP A 113 -6.50 4.73 -3.66
N LEU A 114 -6.09 5.61 -2.75
CA LEU A 114 -6.84 5.94 -1.56
C LEU A 114 -8.01 6.86 -1.92
N LEU A 115 -9.23 6.59 -1.42
CA LEU A 115 -10.43 7.39 -1.77
C LEU A 115 -10.32 8.86 -1.40
N ASN A 116 -9.63 9.17 -0.32
CA ASN A 116 -9.42 10.53 0.18
C ASN A 116 -7.96 10.98 0.10
N CYS A 117 -7.26 10.58 -0.97
CA CYS A 117 -5.83 10.88 -1.15
C CYS A 117 -5.53 12.37 -1.21
N ASP A 118 -6.46 13.17 -1.73
CA ASP A 118 -6.40 14.62 -1.95
C ASP A 118 -7.08 15.44 -0.82
N GLN A 119 -7.30 14.83 0.34
CA GLN A 119 -7.93 15.49 1.47
C GLN A 119 -7.07 16.66 1.97
N GLU A 120 -7.61 17.88 1.94
CA GLU A 120 -6.91 19.12 2.35
C GLU A 120 -6.63 19.19 3.86
N SER A 121 -7.50 18.61 4.68
CA SER A 121 -7.40 18.68 6.13
C SER A 121 -6.76 17.43 6.73
N GLY A 122 -5.56 17.58 7.24
CA GLY A 122 -4.84 16.57 7.99
C GLY A 122 -3.88 15.76 7.13
N HIS A 123 -2.70 15.53 7.66
CA HIS A 123 -1.74 14.63 7.05
C HIS A 123 -2.25 13.19 7.15
N LEU A 124 -2.37 12.52 6.01
CA LEU A 124 -2.60 11.09 5.95
C LEU A 124 -1.35 10.38 6.50
N ARG A 125 -1.39 10.07 7.79
CA ARG A 125 -0.34 9.31 8.47
C ARG A 125 -0.83 7.89 8.69
N PHE A 126 -0.14 6.94 8.10
CA PHE A 126 -0.39 5.52 8.31
C PHE A 126 0.70 4.97 9.22
N ALA A 127 0.31 4.14 10.19
CA ALA A 127 1.28 3.42 11.01
C ALA A 127 2.03 2.36 10.19
N THR A 128 1.36 1.79 9.19
CA THR A 128 1.94 0.75 8.31
C THR A 128 1.54 0.98 6.87
N PRO A 129 2.34 0.55 5.87
CA PRO A 129 1.90 0.50 4.48
C PRO A 129 0.63 -0.33 4.33
N MET A 130 -0.29 0.12 3.47
CA MET A 130 -1.51 -0.60 3.16
C MET A 130 -1.30 -1.75 2.20
#